data_d6bf0eab219d3612e269f34e67e6d2a6
#
_entry.id   d6bf0eab219d3612e269f34e67e6d2a6
#
_cell.length_a   1.000
_cell.length_b   1.000
_cell.length_c   1.000
_cell.angle_alpha   90.00
_cell.angle_beta   90.00
_cell.angle_gamma   90.00
#
_symmetry.space_group_name_H-M   'P 1'
#
loop_
_entity.id
_entity.type
_entity.pdbx_description
1 polymer ?
#
loop_
_entity_poly.entity_id
_entity_poly.type
_entity_poly.pdbx_seq_one_letter_code
_entity_poly.pdbx_strand_id
1 'polypeptide(L)'
;ERLVDHKNLEKLLNNCIETNGRISDKASEKLSELRAQLNLLKNQRRLLLDKFIKTNGNCIQDSIIGDRFGRPVLAIKINYIDKFKGIIHDSSSSGNTVFFEPDTIVAKGNKIASLKAKILKEEFRLLKKLSKDVADNRESLMTKFDVLLRLENALTRSRYSNFIQGHPPQLERHININIEGFVHPFLIWESKHKGGKEPIPIDFYINRDTKVIAITGPNTGGKTAALKGLGIATLMSRSGLYVPSSSTPKISFFPNIFVDIGDEQSLEGELSTFSGHIYRIKNILEA
;
A
#
# COMPACT_ATOMS: atom_id res chain seq x y z
N GLU A 1 16.87 25.75 6.12
CA GLU A 1 16.56 25.09 7.41
C GLU A 1 17.42 23.87 7.60
N ARG A 2 18.05 23.75 8.78
CA ARG A 2 18.90 22.59 9.08
C ARG A 2 18.00 21.43 9.51
N LEU A 3 17.97 20.35 8.74
CA LEU A 3 17.22 19.14 9.10
C LEU A 3 17.80 18.54 10.38
N VAL A 4 16.94 18.28 11.36
CA VAL A 4 17.32 17.63 12.62
C VAL A 4 17.68 16.16 12.35
N ASP A 5 18.79 15.70 12.94
CA ASP A 5 19.22 14.31 12.84
C ASP A 5 18.49 13.46 13.92
N HIS A 6 17.85 12.38 13.50
CA HIS A 6 17.11 11.46 14.36
C HIS A 6 17.82 10.12 14.59
N LYS A 7 19.14 10.06 14.45
CA LYS A 7 19.93 8.81 14.60
C LYS A 7 19.66 8.08 15.92
N ASN A 8 19.44 8.82 17.00
CA ASN A 8 19.18 8.19 18.30
C ASN A 8 17.82 7.51 18.34
N LEU A 9 16.78 8.16 17.79
CA LEU A 9 15.43 7.58 17.65
C LEU A 9 15.46 6.37 16.72
N GLU A 10 16.15 6.48 15.60
CA GLU A 10 16.31 5.39 14.63
C GLU A 10 16.99 4.17 15.27
N LYS A 11 18.11 4.37 15.98
CA LYS A 11 18.79 3.29 16.72
C LYS A 11 17.89 2.66 17.76
N LEU A 12 17.13 3.46 18.51
CA LEU A 12 16.18 2.98 19.50
C LEU A 12 15.11 2.09 18.87
N LEU A 13 14.48 2.55 17.77
CA LEU A 13 13.46 1.81 17.07
C LEU A 13 14.02 0.50 16.47
N ASN A 14 15.17 0.55 15.81
CA ASN A 14 15.82 -0.62 15.21
C ASN A 14 16.27 -1.66 16.26
N ASN A 15 16.62 -1.24 17.46
CA ASN A 15 16.94 -2.16 18.56
C ASN A 15 15.68 -2.80 19.17
N CYS A 16 14.56 -2.09 19.16
CA CYS A 16 13.34 -2.54 19.83
C CYS A 16 12.38 -3.28 18.89
N ILE A 17 12.43 -3.03 17.58
CA ILE A 17 11.48 -3.59 16.61
C ILE A 17 12.27 -4.34 15.53
N GLU A 18 11.92 -5.61 15.32
CA GLU A 18 12.47 -6.45 14.26
C GLU A 18 11.85 -6.12 12.90
N THR A 19 12.50 -6.54 11.82
CA THR A 19 12.02 -6.33 10.43
C THR A 19 10.65 -6.92 10.14
N ASN A 20 10.23 -7.93 10.90
CA ASN A 20 8.90 -8.55 10.82
C ASN A 20 7.82 -7.80 11.64
N GLY A 21 8.17 -6.67 12.26
CA GLY A 21 7.28 -5.86 13.10
C GLY A 21 7.12 -6.35 14.54
N ARG A 22 7.82 -7.39 14.97
CA ARG A 22 7.79 -7.88 16.35
C ARG A 22 8.70 -7.06 17.25
N ILE A 23 8.34 -6.98 18.54
CA ILE A 23 9.23 -6.41 19.54
C ILE A 23 10.37 -7.39 19.81
N SER A 24 11.59 -6.90 19.66
CA SER A 24 12.82 -7.65 19.87
C SER A 24 13.00 -8.00 21.36
N ASP A 25 13.62 -9.14 21.63
CA ASP A 25 14.05 -9.51 23.00
C ASP A 25 15.07 -8.51 23.58
N LYS A 26 15.78 -7.78 22.70
CA LYS A 26 16.73 -6.72 23.10
C LYS A 26 16.03 -5.46 23.63
N ALA A 27 14.72 -5.31 23.40
CA ALA A 27 13.98 -4.12 23.82
C ALA A 27 13.82 -4.02 25.35
N SER A 28 13.82 -5.15 26.07
CA SER A 28 13.68 -5.19 27.52
C SER A 28 14.21 -6.54 28.05
N GLU A 29 15.08 -6.49 29.06
CA GLU A 29 15.56 -7.66 29.75
C GLU A 29 14.40 -8.50 30.31
N LYS A 30 13.42 -7.82 30.92
CA LYS A 30 12.18 -8.45 31.40
C LYS A 30 11.39 -9.19 30.31
N LEU A 31 11.30 -8.65 29.11
CA LEU A 31 10.63 -9.31 27.99
C LEU A 31 11.39 -10.58 27.58
N SER A 32 12.72 -10.47 27.49
CA SER A 32 13.60 -11.60 27.19
C SER A 32 13.43 -12.73 28.19
N GLU A 33 13.48 -12.42 29.52
CA GLU A 33 13.27 -13.38 30.58
C GLU A 33 11.90 -14.06 30.53
N LEU A 34 10.81 -13.28 30.33
CA LEU A 34 9.46 -13.81 30.26
C LEU A 34 9.29 -14.77 29.05
N ARG A 35 9.89 -14.45 27.92
CA ARG A 35 9.86 -15.30 26.72
C ARG A 35 10.71 -16.56 26.90
N ALA A 36 11.87 -16.44 27.53
CA ALA A 36 12.70 -17.60 27.87
C ALA A 36 11.97 -18.57 28.84
N GLN A 37 11.34 -18.05 29.91
CA GLN A 37 10.51 -18.83 30.82
C GLN A 37 9.32 -19.50 30.09
N LEU A 38 8.65 -18.77 29.20
CA LEU A 38 7.55 -19.30 28.38
C LEU A 38 8.00 -20.48 27.52
N ASN A 39 9.15 -20.36 26.85
CA ASN A 39 9.69 -21.42 26.00
C ASN A 39 10.10 -22.64 26.84
N LEU A 40 10.72 -22.45 28.00
CA LEU A 40 11.07 -23.54 28.93
C LEU A 40 9.79 -24.29 29.35
N LEU A 41 8.75 -23.60 29.76
CA LEU A 41 7.49 -24.24 30.19
C LEU A 41 6.77 -24.96 29.04
N LYS A 42 6.78 -24.40 27.84
CA LYS A 42 6.25 -25.06 26.65
C LYS A 42 6.98 -26.39 26.38
N ASN A 43 8.30 -26.38 26.43
CA ASN A 43 9.11 -27.58 26.20
C ASN A 43 8.84 -28.63 27.28
N GLN A 44 8.83 -28.24 28.57
CA GLN A 44 8.50 -29.14 29.67
C GLN A 44 7.08 -29.75 29.52
N ARG A 45 6.09 -28.93 29.11
CA ARG A 45 4.72 -29.39 28.86
C ARG A 45 4.69 -30.43 27.72
N ARG A 46 5.41 -30.18 26.65
CA ARG A 46 5.50 -31.11 25.50
C ARG A 46 6.12 -32.45 25.95
N LEU A 47 7.19 -32.44 26.67
CA LEU A 47 7.81 -33.68 27.17
C LEU A 47 6.87 -34.49 28.05
N LEU A 48 6.04 -33.85 28.90
CA LEU A 48 5.03 -34.54 29.71
C LEU A 48 3.93 -35.16 28.85
N LEU A 49 3.48 -34.46 27.81
CA LEU A 49 2.51 -35.01 26.84
C LEU A 49 3.07 -36.21 26.07
N ASP A 50 4.30 -36.07 25.56
CA ASP A 50 4.97 -37.14 24.82
C ASP A 50 5.15 -38.39 25.72
N LYS A 51 5.50 -38.18 27.01
CA LYS A 51 5.58 -39.27 28.00
C LYS A 51 4.22 -39.90 28.25
N PHE A 52 3.16 -39.10 28.39
CA PHE A 52 1.80 -39.60 28.59
C PHE A 52 1.33 -40.43 27.38
N ILE A 53 1.60 -39.98 26.16
CA ILE A 53 1.28 -40.70 24.92
C ILE A 53 2.00 -42.05 24.87
N LYS A 54 3.30 -42.06 25.13
CA LYS A 54 4.11 -43.29 25.12
C LYS A 54 3.61 -44.32 26.14
N THR A 55 3.24 -43.86 27.36
CA THR A 55 2.80 -44.74 28.41
C THR A 55 1.39 -45.30 28.21
N ASN A 56 0.52 -44.54 27.54
CA ASN A 56 -0.91 -44.84 27.44
C ASN A 56 -1.42 -45.02 25.99
N GLY A 57 -0.56 -45.40 25.05
CA GLY A 57 -0.86 -45.52 23.63
C GLY A 57 -2.14 -46.29 23.31
N ASN A 58 -2.43 -47.38 24.01
CA ASN A 58 -3.64 -48.20 23.79
C ASN A 58 -4.95 -47.47 24.13
N CYS A 59 -4.91 -46.45 24.98
CA CYS A 59 -6.07 -45.67 25.42
C CYS A 59 -6.30 -44.44 24.52
N ILE A 60 -5.31 -44.08 23.70
CA ILE A 60 -5.31 -42.89 22.83
C ILE A 60 -5.85 -43.30 21.47
N GLN A 61 -6.78 -42.49 20.92
CA GLN A 61 -7.34 -42.70 19.59
C GLN A 61 -6.38 -42.20 18.50
N ASP A 62 -5.72 -41.06 18.74
CA ASP A 62 -4.74 -40.48 17.84
C ASP A 62 -3.61 -39.85 18.66
N SER A 63 -2.35 -40.12 18.28
CA SER A 63 -1.16 -39.60 18.94
C SER A 63 -0.91 -38.10 18.66
N ILE A 64 -1.74 -37.46 17.85
CA ILE A 64 -1.64 -36.05 17.55
C ILE A 64 -2.13 -35.22 18.74
N ILE A 65 -1.30 -34.26 19.19
CA ILE A 65 -1.68 -33.29 20.21
C ILE A 65 -2.58 -32.24 19.53
N GLY A 66 -3.86 -32.24 19.87
CA GLY A 66 -4.83 -31.24 19.41
C GLY A 66 -4.76 -29.96 20.23
N ASP A 67 -5.45 -28.92 19.77
CA ASP A 67 -5.68 -27.69 20.53
C ASP A 67 -7.19 -27.47 20.74
N ARG A 68 -7.56 -27.12 21.97
CA ARG A 68 -8.91 -26.67 22.30
C ARG A 68 -8.81 -25.44 23.18
N PHE A 69 -9.30 -24.31 22.65
CA PHE A 69 -9.29 -23.01 23.35
C PHE A 69 -7.87 -22.61 23.84
N GLY A 70 -6.83 -22.90 23.06
CA GLY A 70 -5.42 -22.61 23.41
C GLY A 70 -4.81 -23.59 24.42
N ARG A 71 -5.52 -24.70 24.70
CA ARG A 71 -5.06 -25.81 25.56
C ARG A 71 -4.70 -27.03 24.72
N PRO A 72 -3.54 -27.66 24.95
CA PRO A 72 -3.21 -28.90 24.26
C PRO A 72 -4.02 -30.03 24.86
N VAL A 73 -4.66 -30.82 24.00
CA VAL A 73 -5.52 -31.94 24.37
C VAL A 73 -5.09 -33.19 23.63
N LEU A 74 -5.37 -34.34 24.23
CA LEU A 74 -5.18 -35.66 23.64
C LEU A 74 -6.55 -36.29 23.36
N ALA A 75 -6.66 -36.98 22.23
CA ALA A 75 -7.87 -37.73 21.86
C ALA A 75 -7.88 -39.09 22.60
N ILE A 76 -8.65 -39.20 23.67
CA ILE A 76 -8.77 -40.42 24.49
C ILE A 76 -10.06 -41.18 24.08
N LYS A 77 -9.99 -42.49 23.95
CA LYS A 77 -11.15 -43.35 23.74
C LYS A 77 -12.04 -43.32 24.99
N ILE A 78 -13.33 -43.07 24.84
CA ILE A 78 -14.28 -42.87 25.92
C ILE A 78 -14.22 -43.94 27.01
N ASN A 79 -14.04 -45.21 26.60
CA ASN A 79 -14.00 -46.36 27.50
C ASN A 79 -12.80 -46.37 28.49
N TYR A 80 -11.82 -45.50 28.29
CA TYR A 80 -10.64 -45.41 29.14
C TYR A 80 -10.55 -44.11 29.95
N ILE A 81 -11.51 -43.20 29.82
CA ILE A 81 -11.41 -41.86 30.41
C ILE A 81 -11.32 -41.92 31.94
N ASP A 82 -12.06 -42.82 32.57
CA ASP A 82 -12.08 -42.97 34.03
C ASP A 82 -10.76 -43.41 34.67
N LYS A 83 -9.82 -43.86 33.81
CA LYS A 83 -8.46 -44.21 34.26
C LYS A 83 -7.56 -43.01 34.49
N PHE A 84 -7.97 -41.83 34.00
CA PHE A 84 -7.10 -40.65 33.98
C PHE A 84 -7.70 -39.50 34.79
N LYS A 85 -6.83 -38.75 35.47
CA LYS A 85 -7.19 -37.48 36.11
C LYS A 85 -6.84 -36.32 35.18
N GLY A 86 -7.79 -35.42 34.93
CA GLY A 86 -7.58 -34.25 34.08
C GLY A 86 -8.90 -33.58 33.72
N ILE A 87 -8.84 -32.75 32.68
CA ILE A 87 -9.98 -31.94 32.23
C ILE A 87 -10.44 -32.41 30.84
N ILE A 88 -11.72 -32.67 30.70
CA ILE A 88 -12.37 -32.92 29.42
C ILE A 88 -12.77 -31.55 28.85
N HIS A 89 -12.28 -31.20 27.66
CA HIS A 89 -12.59 -29.94 26.99
C HIS A 89 -13.73 -30.08 25.98
N ASP A 90 -13.81 -31.24 25.32
CA ASP A 90 -14.77 -31.47 24.24
C ASP A 90 -14.89 -32.99 23.97
N SER A 91 -15.89 -33.38 23.16
CA SER A 91 -16.06 -34.77 22.69
C SER A 91 -16.26 -34.81 21.17
N SER A 92 -15.92 -35.92 20.55
CA SER A 92 -16.20 -36.13 19.11
C SER A 92 -17.69 -36.21 18.82
N SER A 93 -18.11 -35.89 17.61
CA SER A 93 -19.51 -35.95 17.16
C SER A 93 -20.14 -37.34 17.33
N SER A 94 -19.32 -38.40 17.27
CA SER A 94 -19.76 -39.77 17.49
C SER A 94 -19.78 -40.19 18.97
N GLY A 95 -19.34 -39.37 19.89
CA GLY A 95 -19.23 -39.64 21.33
C GLY A 95 -18.14 -40.65 21.71
N ASN A 96 -17.43 -41.26 20.78
CA ASN A 96 -16.48 -42.33 21.04
C ASN A 96 -15.10 -41.84 21.53
N THR A 97 -14.82 -40.55 21.41
CA THR A 97 -13.54 -39.92 21.74
C THR A 97 -13.76 -38.64 22.52
N VAL A 98 -12.97 -38.41 23.53
CA VAL A 98 -12.96 -37.18 24.31
C VAL A 98 -11.62 -36.45 24.16
N PHE A 99 -11.66 -35.14 24.10
CA PHE A 99 -10.49 -34.27 24.06
C PHE A 99 -10.10 -33.88 25.49
N PHE A 100 -9.02 -34.48 25.94
CA PHE A 100 -8.65 -34.54 27.33
C PHE A 100 -7.30 -33.83 27.59
N GLU A 101 -7.26 -33.00 28.61
CA GLU A 101 -6.02 -32.38 29.14
C GLU A 101 -5.61 -33.11 30.42
N PRO A 102 -4.48 -33.85 30.43
CA PRO A 102 -4.00 -34.56 31.64
C PRO A 102 -3.68 -33.59 32.79
N ASP A 103 -4.01 -33.95 34.01
CA ASP A 103 -3.80 -33.14 35.21
C ASP A 103 -2.35 -32.73 35.37
N THR A 104 -1.41 -33.60 34.94
CA THR A 104 0.03 -33.36 34.99
C THR A 104 0.49 -32.12 34.19
N ILE A 105 -0.32 -31.65 33.22
CA ILE A 105 0.04 -30.48 32.40
C ILE A 105 -0.82 -29.25 32.70
N VAL A 106 -1.95 -29.38 33.40
CA VAL A 106 -2.88 -28.28 33.71
C VAL A 106 -2.21 -27.10 34.40
N ALA A 107 -1.40 -27.40 35.46
CA ALA A 107 -0.67 -26.36 36.19
C ALA A 107 0.33 -25.62 35.32
N LYS A 108 1.00 -26.32 34.38
CA LYS A 108 1.91 -25.71 33.40
C LYS A 108 1.15 -24.89 32.38
N GLY A 109 0.00 -25.37 31.93
CA GLY A 109 -0.91 -24.63 31.03
C GLY A 109 -1.34 -23.29 31.63
N ASN A 110 -1.73 -23.28 32.93
CA ASN A 110 -2.08 -22.04 33.62
C ASN A 110 -0.92 -21.06 33.74
N LYS A 111 0.31 -21.56 34.07
CA LYS A 111 1.51 -20.74 34.11
C LYS A 111 1.85 -20.15 32.72
N ILE A 112 1.71 -20.93 31.64
CA ILE A 112 1.91 -20.48 30.26
C ILE A 112 0.93 -19.37 29.92
N ALA A 113 -0.35 -19.51 30.25
CA ALA A 113 -1.36 -18.47 30.03
C ALA A 113 -1.02 -17.17 30.79
N SER A 114 -0.62 -17.28 32.05
CA SER A 114 -0.17 -16.14 32.87
C SER A 114 1.07 -15.45 32.28
N LEU A 115 2.05 -16.21 31.79
CA LEU A 115 3.24 -15.64 31.14
C LEU A 115 2.90 -14.95 29.84
N LYS A 116 2.04 -15.52 29.02
CA LYS A 116 1.56 -14.86 27.78
C LYS A 116 0.92 -13.51 28.09
N ALA A 117 0.06 -13.43 29.11
CA ALA A 117 -0.54 -12.17 29.53
C ALA A 117 0.49 -11.15 30.02
N LYS A 118 1.51 -11.59 30.77
CA LYS A 118 2.62 -10.73 31.23
C LYS A 118 3.47 -10.21 30.03
N ILE A 119 3.73 -11.05 29.07
CA ILE A 119 4.45 -10.69 27.83
C ILE A 119 3.67 -9.61 27.08
N LEU A 120 2.38 -9.82 26.80
CA LEU A 120 1.53 -8.84 26.14
C LEU A 120 1.52 -7.49 26.87
N LYS A 121 1.42 -7.51 28.20
CA LYS A 121 1.47 -6.29 29.03
C LYS A 121 2.80 -5.56 28.90
N GLU A 122 3.92 -6.29 28.87
CA GLU A 122 5.25 -5.70 28.72
C GLU A 122 5.47 -5.16 27.30
N GLU A 123 5.04 -5.89 26.27
CA GLU A 123 5.06 -5.44 24.87
C GLU A 123 4.26 -4.14 24.69
N PHE A 124 3.06 -4.08 25.27
CA PHE A 124 2.23 -2.86 25.23
C PHE A 124 2.92 -1.67 25.93
N ARG A 125 3.58 -1.93 27.09
CA ARG A 125 4.34 -0.90 27.79
C ARG A 125 5.48 -0.34 26.94
N LEU A 126 6.21 -1.24 26.25
CA LEU A 126 7.31 -0.85 25.37
C LEU A 126 6.80 -0.06 24.15
N LEU A 127 5.75 -0.54 23.49
CA LEU A 127 5.12 0.19 22.37
C LEU A 127 4.65 1.57 22.78
N LYS A 128 4.01 1.71 23.95
CA LYS A 128 3.56 3.00 24.47
C LYS A 128 4.74 3.96 24.68
N LYS A 129 5.87 3.45 25.21
CA LYS A 129 7.10 4.24 25.37
C LYS A 129 7.64 4.70 24.02
N LEU A 130 7.82 3.77 23.06
CA LEU A 130 8.32 4.08 21.71
C LEU A 130 7.41 5.07 20.97
N SER A 131 6.10 4.91 21.10
CA SER A 131 5.14 5.86 20.53
C SER A 131 5.27 7.27 21.11
N LYS A 132 5.56 7.37 22.42
CA LYS A 132 5.84 8.65 23.04
C LYS A 132 7.13 9.26 22.52
N ASP A 133 8.21 8.46 22.43
CA ASP A 133 9.51 8.95 21.91
C ASP A 133 9.39 9.45 20.45
N VAL A 134 8.53 8.82 19.62
CA VAL A 134 8.19 9.31 18.28
C VAL A 134 7.37 10.60 18.35
N ALA A 135 6.36 10.66 19.23
CA ALA A 135 5.50 11.83 19.39
C ALA A 135 6.28 13.06 19.86
N ASP A 136 7.25 12.88 20.76
CA ASP A 136 8.12 13.96 21.25
C ASP A 136 9.01 14.55 20.13
N ASN A 137 9.24 13.81 19.04
CA ASN A 137 9.97 14.25 17.85
C ASN A 137 9.06 14.66 16.68
N ARG A 138 7.74 14.75 16.88
CA ARG A 138 6.75 14.95 15.81
C ARG A 138 7.03 16.13 14.91
N GLU A 139 7.27 17.31 15.47
CA GLU A 139 7.45 18.54 14.68
C GLU A 139 8.64 18.45 13.74
N SER A 140 9.78 17.98 14.26
CA SER A 140 10.99 17.84 13.45
C SER A 140 10.88 16.73 12.41
N LEU A 141 10.15 15.65 12.70
CA LEU A 141 9.84 14.59 11.73
C LEU A 141 8.93 15.09 10.62
N MET A 142 7.87 15.86 10.95
CA MET A 142 6.97 16.47 9.96
C MET A 142 7.69 17.45 9.06
N THR A 143 8.55 18.32 9.64
CA THR A 143 9.38 19.25 8.86
C THR A 143 10.30 18.49 7.88
N LYS A 144 10.94 17.43 8.36
CA LYS A 144 11.78 16.58 7.50
C LYS A 144 10.96 15.94 6.38
N PHE A 145 9.77 15.43 6.68
CA PHE A 145 8.87 14.84 5.71
C PHE A 145 8.44 15.83 4.62
N ASP A 146 8.08 17.05 5.00
CA ASP A 146 7.70 18.10 4.05
C ASP A 146 8.87 18.48 3.12
N VAL A 147 10.08 18.57 3.65
CA VAL A 147 11.28 18.82 2.83
C VAL A 147 11.52 17.69 1.85
N LEU A 148 11.40 16.42 2.31
CA LEU A 148 11.56 15.25 1.45
C LEU A 148 10.49 15.20 0.36
N LEU A 149 9.22 15.53 0.67
CA LEU A 149 8.15 15.62 -0.32
C LEU A 149 8.45 16.66 -1.40
N ARG A 150 8.94 17.84 -1.01
CA ARG A 150 9.32 18.90 -1.97
C ARG A 150 10.46 18.45 -2.88
N LEU A 151 11.48 17.80 -2.30
CA LEU A 151 12.59 17.23 -3.05
C LEU A 151 12.14 16.14 -4.02
N GLU A 152 11.33 15.20 -3.56
CA GLU A 152 10.83 14.11 -4.40
C GLU A 152 9.96 14.63 -5.55
N ASN A 153 9.09 15.62 -5.28
CA ASN A 153 8.31 16.29 -6.32
C ASN A 153 9.22 16.97 -7.38
N ALA A 154 10.27 17.67 -6.94
CA ALA A 154 11.20 18.31 -7.87
C ALA A 154 11.98 17.28 -8.70
N LEU A 155 12.46 16.22 -8.06
CA LEU A 155 13.18 15.14 -8.73
C LEU A 155 12.31 14.37 -9.72
N THR A 156 11.07 14.06 -9.34
CA THR A 156 10.11 13.36 -10.21
C THR A 156 9.77 14.19 -11.44
N ARG A 157 9.51 15.49 -11.26
CA ARG A 157 9.28 16.43 -12.38
C ARG A 157 10.50 16.52 -13.29
N SER A 158 11.71 16.62 -12.72
CA SER A 158 12.93 16.66 -13.48
C SER A 158 13.17 15.38 -14.30
N ARG A 159 12.99 14.21 -13.67
CA ARG A 159 13.11 12.90 -14.37
C ARG A 159 12.09 12.78 -15.49
N TYR A 160 10.83 13.17 -15.23
CA TYR A 160 9.79 13.15 -16.24
C TYR A 160 10.11 14.12 -17.40
N SER A 161 10.55 15.35 -17.08
CA SER A 161 10.94 16.33 -18.09
C SER A 161 12.06 15.82 -19.00
N ASN A 162 13.10 15.21 -18.41
CA ASN A 162 14.18 14.62 -19.19
C ASN A 162 13.68 13.44 -20.05
N PHE A 163 12.80 12.63 -19.52
CA PHE A 163 12.22 11.49 -20.24
C PHE A 163 11.46 11.93 -21.49
N ILE A 164 10.63 12.98 -21.39
CA ILE A 164 9.83 13.50 -22.50
C ILE A 164 10.56 14.56 -23.34
N GLN A 165 11.80 14.92 -22.99
CA GLN A 165 12.55 16.03 -23.59
C GLN A 165 11.76 17.35 -23.57
N GLY A 166 11.11 17.62 -22.43
CA GLY A 166 10.22 18.76 -22.26
C GLY A 166 10.94 20.07 -21.99
N HIS A 167 10.31 21.18 -22.37
CA HIS A 167 10.74 22.53 -22.05
C HIS A 167 9.81 23.20 -21.03
N PRO A 168 10.32 24.11 -20.17
CA PRO A 168 9.50 24.83 -19.21
C PRO A 168 8.53 25.75 -19.94
N PRO A 169 7.19 25.62 -19.70
CA PRO A 169 6.23 26.49 -20.36
C PRO A 169 6.29 27.92 -19.78
N GLN A 170 6.26 28.91 -20.66
CA GLN A 170 6.04 30.29 -20.30
C GLN A 170 4.54 30.55 -20.20
N LEU A 171 4.07 30.90 -18.99
CA LEU A 171 2.65 31.20 -18.78
C LEU A 171 2.31 32.61 -19.27
N GLU A 172 1.37 32.70 -20.20
CA GLU A 172 0.90 33.96 -20.77
C GLU A 172 -0.38 34.43 -20.06
N ARG A 173 -0.52 35.75 -19.87
CA ARG A 173 -1.72 36.36 -19.27
C ARG A 173 -2.89 36.49 -20.24
N HIS A 174 -2.60 36.57 -21.52
CA HIS A 174 -3.60 36.67 -22.60
C HIS A 174 -3.67 35.38 -23.37
N ILE A 175 -4.83 35.11 -24.02
CA ILE A 175 -5.00 33.88 -24.80
C ILE A 175 -3.93 33.85 -25.90
N ASN A 176 -2.96 32.97 -25.69
CA ASN A 176 -1.87 32.69 -26.61
C ASN A 176 -1.36 31.31 -26.38
N ILE A 177 -1.35 30.46 -27.37
CA ILE A 177 -0.68 29.16 -27.35
C ILE A 177 0.28 29.15 -28.53
N ASN A 178 1.56 29.04 -28.22
CA ASN A 178 2.59 28.85 -29.22
C ASN A 178 3.47 27.70 -28.76
N ILE A 179 3.30 26.54 -29.40
CA ILE A 179 4.04 25.33 -29.12
C ILE A 179 4.60 24.79 -30.42
N GLU A 180 5.90 24.78 -30.55
CA GLU A 180 6.60 24.27 -31.73
C GLU A 180 7.08 22.84 -31.45
N GLY A 181 6.86 21.94 -32.39
CA GLY A 181 7.34 20.57 -32.32
C GLY A 181 6.76 19.79 -31.14
N PHE A 182 5.49 19.99 -30.76
CA PHE A 182 4.85 19.24 -29.72
C PHE A 182 4.76 17.76 -30.05
N VAL A 183 5.12 16.91 -29.11
CA VAL A 183 4.93 15.47 -29.21
C VAL A 183 4.07 14.98 -28.04
N HIS A 184 3.04 14.19 -28.33
CA HIS A 184 2.17 13.66 -27.28
C HIS A 184 2.98 12.75 -26.32
N PRO A 185 2.98 13.00 -24.98
CA PRO A 185 3.83 12.27 -24.02
C PRO A 185 3.65 10.75 -24.06
N PHE A 186 2.43 10.27 -24.28
CA PHE A 186 2.14 8.85 -24.41
C PHE A 186 2.80 8.23 -25.65
N LEU A 187 2.85 8.95 -26.77
CA LEU A 187 3.52 8.47 -27.98
C LEU A 187 5.04 8.40 -27.78
N ILE A 188 5.62 9.33 -27.03
CA ILE A 188 7.05 9.27 -26.64
C ILE A 188 7.30 8.00 -25.81
N TRP A 189 6.43 7.73 -24.83
CA TRP A 189 6.54 6.54 -23.99
C TRP A 189 6.43 5.26 -24.82
N GLU A 190 5.45 5.20 -25.72
CA GLU A 190 5.19 4.02 -26.56
C GLU A 190 6.37 3.75 -27.52
N SER A 191 6.90 4.78 -28.17
CA SER A 191 8.08 4.67 -29.02
C SER A 191 9.28 4.12 -28.27
N LYS A 192 9.56 4.64 -27.06
CA LYS A 192 10.73 4.23 -26.26
C LYS A 192 10.62 2.81 -25.67
N HIS A 193 9.40 2.34 -25.34
CA HIS A 193 9.21 1.05 -24.66
C HIS A 193 8.75 -0.08 -25.56
N LYS A 194 8.02 0.23 -26.63
CA LYS A 194 7.49 -0.80 -27.55
C LYS A 194 8.23 -0.84 -28.90
N GLY A 195 9.25 -0.03 -29.11
CA GLY A 195 10.00 0.00 -30.35
C GLY A 195 9.15 0.52 -31.53
N GLY A 196 8.15 1.38 -31.27
CA GLY A 196 7.32 1.99 -32.28
C GLY A 196 8.06 3.03 -33.13
N LYS A 197 7.38 3.53 -34.19
CA LYS A 197 7.91 4.63 -35.00
C LYS A 197 8.05 5.88 -34.14
N GLU A 198 9.02 6.72 -34.46
CA GLU A 198 9.14 8.04 -33.83
C GLU A 198 7.86 8.85 -34.10
N PRO A 199 7.29 9.46 -33.05
CA PRO A 199 6.09 10.26 -33.20
C PRO A 199 6.39 11.54 -33.98
N ILE A 200 5.44 11.93 -34.88
CA ILE A 200 5.59 13.13 -35.69
C ILE A 200 5.23 14.34 -34.82
N PRO A 201 6.11 15.35 -34.73
CA PRO A 201 5.82 16.59 -34.00
C PRO A 201 4.71 17.41 -34.64
N ILE A 202 4.01 18.18 -33.83
CA ILE A 202 2.87 19.06 -34.26
C ILE A 202 3.11 20.45 -33.71
N ASP A 203 2.82 21.49 -34.50
CA ASP A 203 2.86 22.88 -34.07
C ASP A 203 1.45 23.38 -33.73
N PHE A 204 1.34 24.18 -32.66
CA PHE A 204 0.12 24.84 -32.25
C PHE A 204 0.34 26.35 -32.16
N TYR A 205 -0.40 27.10 -32.97
CA TYR A 205 -0.39 28.56 -32.99
C TYR A 205 -1.84 29.09 -32.82
N ILE A 206 -2.17 29.53 -31.59
CA ILE A 206 -3.52 30.00 -31.24
C ILE A 206 -3.39 31.35 -30.58
N ASN A 207 -3.97 32.37 -31.21
CA ASN A 207 -3.96 33.72 -30.68
C ASN A 207 -5.31 34.10 -30.06
N ARG A 208 -5.40 35.30 -29.51
CA ARG A 208 -6.61 35.86 -28.86
C ARG A 208 -7.83 35.89 -29.75
N ASP A 209 -7.64 36.07 -31.05
CA ASP A 209 -8.74 36.25 -32.01
C ASP A 209 -9.30 34.91 -32.47
N THR A 210 -8.58 33.84 -32.24
CA THR A 210 -8.98 32.47 -32.58
C THR A 210 -10.09 31.98 -31.64
N LYS A 211 -11.30 31.81 -32.15
CA LYS A 211 -12.45 31.32 -31.37
C LYS A 211 -12.73 29.84 -31.61
N VAL A 212 -12.42 29.34 -32.79
CA VAL A 212 -12.69 27.96 -33.21
C VAL A 212 -11.50 27.43 -33.99
N ILE A 213 -11.14 26.21 -33.75
CA ILE A 213 -10.12 25.47 -34.51
C ILE A 213 -10.77 24.22 -35.07
N ALA A 214 -10.76 24.08 -36.39
CA ALA A 214 -11.21 22.86 -37.06
C ALA A 214 -10.00 22.03 -37.51
N ILE A 215 -9.92 20.79 -37.03
CA ILE A 215 -8.86 19.84 -37.41
C ILE A 215 -9.47 18.86 -38.43
N THR A 216 -9.06 18.97 -39.69
CA THR A 216 -9.56 18.15 -40.81
C THR A 216 -8.48 17.21 -41.33
N GLY A 217 -8.88 16.14 -42.02
CA GLY A 217 -7.95 15.17 -42.60
C GLY A 217 -8.43 13.70 -42.48
N PRO A 218 -7.69 12.74 -43.01
CA PRO A 218 -8.05 11.32 -42.93
C PRO A 218 -8.06 10.79 -41.49
N ASN A 219 -8.82 9.70 -41.23
CA ASN A 219 -8.95 9.16 -39.87
C ASN A 219 -7.62 8.65 -39.28
N THR A 220 -6.70 8.23 -40.14
CA THR A 220 -5.33 7.79 -39.75
C THR A 220 -4.36 8.96 -39.57
N GLY A 221 -4.77 10.21 -39.80
CA GLY A 221 -3.89 11.38 -39.78
C GLY A 221 -3.60 11.98 -38.41
N GLY A 222 -3.97 11.32 -37.30
CA GLY A 222 -3.64 11.80 -35.96
C GLY A 222 -4.49 12.95 -35.41
N LYS A 223 -5.64 13.27 -36.02
CA LYS A 223 -6.55 14.36 -35.58
C LYS A 223 -6.88 14.31 -34.08
N THR A 224 -7.31 13.14 -33.59
CA THR A 224 -7.66 12.93 -32.19
C THR A 224 -6.44 13.03 -31.28
N ALA A 225 -5.28 12.58 -31.75
CA ALA A 225 -4.02 12.69 -31.00
C ALA A 225 -3.59 14.17 -30.87
N ALA A 226 -3.75 14.98 -31.93
CA ALA A 226 -3.49 16.41 -31.88
C ALA A 226 -4.43 17.14 -30.91
N LEU A 227 -5.72 16.85 -30.95
CA LEU A 227 -6.71 17.46 -30.05
C LEU A 227 -6.43 17.10 -28.59
N LYS A 228 -6.23 15.81 -28.31
CA LYS A 228 -5.84 15.33 -26.96
C LYS A 228 -4.50 15.93 -26.54
N GLY A 229 -3.56 16.06 -27.46
CA GLY A 229 -2.24 16.63 -27.22
C GLY A 229 -2.30 18.08 -26.76
N LEU A 230 -3.12 18.91 -27.38
CA LEU A 230 -3.33 20.31 -26.98
C LEU A 230 -3.90 20.40 -25.56
N GLY A 231 -4.91 19.59 -25.23
CA GLY A 231 -5.48 19.51 -23.89
C GLY A 231 -4.46 19.08 -22.85
N ILE A 232 -3.66 18.04 -23.16
CA ILE A 232 -2.61 17.53 -22.26
C ILE A 232 -1.50 18.57 -22.06
N ALA A 233 -1.04 19.24 -23.11
CA ALA A 233 -0.02 20.31 -23.00
C ALA A 233 -0.47 21.42 -22.04
N THR A 234 -1.74 21.81 -22.15
CA THR A 234 -2.34 22.82 -21.27
C THR A 234 -2.43 22.32 -19.81
N LEU A 235 -2.85 21.08 -19.58
CA LEU A 235 -2.90 20.47 -18.24
C LEU A 235 -1.51 20.31 -17.65
N MET A 236 -0.52 19.91 -18.43
CA MET A 236 0.88 19.81 -18.00
C MET A 236 1.41 21.17 -17.53
N SER A 237 1.17 22.21 -18.33
CA SER A 237 1.54 23.58 -17.98
C SER A 237 0.91 24.05 -16.66
N ARG A 238 -0.39 23.80 -16.45
CA ARG A 238 -1.10 24.08 -15.18
C ARG A 238 -0.53 23.34 -13.98
N SER A 239 -0.07 22.12 -14.20
CA SER A 239 0.49 21.26 -13.15
C SER A 239 1.97 21.57 -12.85
N GLY A 240 2.58 22.55 -13.54
CA GLY A 240 3.99 22.88 -13.44
C GLY A 240 4.91 21.79 -13.98
N LEU A 241 4.42 21.00 -14.94
CA LEU A 241 5.22 20.05 -15.71
C LEU A 241 5.78 20.73 -16.96
N TYR A 242 6.91 20.25 -17.41
CA TYR A 242 7.48 20.66 -18.69
C TYR A 242 6.67 20.04 -19.84
N VAL A 243 6.64 20.71 -20.97
CA VAL A 243 5.88 20.29 -22.15
C VAL A 243 6.83 19.81 -23.22
N PRO A 244 6.60 18.61 -23.81
CA PRO A 244 7.44 18.11 -24.90
C PRO A 244 7.27 18.97 -26.15
N SER A 245 8.29 19.73 -26.48
CA SER A 245 8.32 20.71 -27.56
C SER A 245 9.76 20.93 -28.02
N SER A 246 9.97 21.49 -29.22
CA SER A 246 11.31 21.80 -29.73
C SER A 246 11.90 23.08 -29.13
N SER A 247 11.06 23.95 -28.57
CA SER A 247 11.47 25.22 -27.95
C SER A 247 10.60 25.50 -26.71
N THR A 248 10.94 26.55 -25.93
CA THR A 248 10.13 26.97 -24.78
C THR A 248 8.70 27.37 -25.22
N PRO A 249 7.68 26.57 -24.85
CA PRO A 249 6.30 26.86 -25.29
C PRO A 249 5.68 27.99 -24.52
N LYS A 250 4.87 28.80 -25.18
CA LYS A 250 4.03 29.84 -24.57
C LYS A 250 2.62 29.31 -24.44
N ILE A 251 2.09 29.25 -23.25
CA ILE A 251 0.76 28.68 -23.00
C ILE A 251 0.00 29.57 -22.01
N SER A 252 -1.21 29.98 -22.38
CA SER A 252 -2.07 30.72 -21.48
C SER A 252 -2.60 29.84 -20.35
N PHE A 253 -2.83 30.45 -19.21
CA PHE A 253 -3.51 29.79 -18.11
C PHE A 253 -5.02 29.74 -18.39
N PHE A 254 -5.54 28.54 -18.63
CA PHE A 254 -6.96 28.29 -18.78
C PHE A 254 -7.53 27.77 -17.46
N PRO A 255 -8.47 28.48 -16.81
CA PRO A 255 -9.06 28.01 -15.55
C PRO A 255 -9.86 26.72 -15.72
N ASN A 256 -10.54 26.57 -16.86
CA ASN A 256 -11.36 25.42 -17.16
C ASN A 256 -10.92 24.78 -18.49
N ILE A 257 -10.93 23.46 -18.52
CA ILE A 257 -10.71 22.66 -19.73
C ILE A 257 -11.82 21.62 -19.76
N PHE A 258 -12.65 21.70 -20.78
CA PHE A 258 -13.74 20.77 -20.99
C PHE A 258 -13.43 19.87 -22.17
N VAL A 259 -13.78 18.60 -22.08
CA VAL A 259 -13.49 17.61 -23.10
C VAL A 259 -14.74 16.79 -23.38
N ASP A 260 -15.12 16.72 -24.64
CA ASP A 260 -16.12 15.78 -25.13
C ASP A 260 -15.50 14.99 -26.30
N ILE A 261 -14.83 13.90 -25.98
CA ILE A 261 -14.18 12.97 -26.89
C ILE A 261 -14.78 11.60 -26.64
N GLY A 262 -15.63 11.12 -27.55
CA GLY A 262 -16.22 9.78 -27.52
C GLY A 262 -15.74 8.95 -28.72
N ASP A 263 -15.35 7.67 -28.49
CA ASP A 263 -15.19 6.72 -29.59
C ASP A 263 -16.56 6.08 -29.85
N GLU A 264 -17.06 6.19 -31.08
CA GLU A 264 -18.33 5.62 -31.55
C GLU A 264 -18.36 4.09 -31.63
N GLN A 265 -17.37 3.38 -31.03
CA GLN A 265 -17.15 1.95 -31.26
C GLN A 265 -17.72 0.99 -30.18
N SER A 266 -18.53 1.45 -29.24
CA SER A 266 -19.23 0.52 -28.34
C SER A 266 -20.69 0.38 -28.71
N LEU A 267 -21.02 -0.69 -29.42
CA LEU A 267 -22.39 -1.06 -29.86
C LEU A 267 -23.40 -1.32 -28.72
N GLU A 268 -22.98 -1.33 -27.44
CA GLU A 268 -23.85 -1.57 -26.29
C GLU A 268 -24.40 -0.31 -25.60
N GLY A 269 -24.16 0.88 -26.16
CA GLY A 269 -24.47 2.14 -25.45
C GLY A 269 -25.00 3.31 -26.27
N GLU A 270 -25.66 3.12 -27.44
CA GLU A 270 -26.08 4.23 -28.28
C GLU A 270 -26.98 5.29 -27.60
N LEU A 271 -27.86 4.88 -26.70
CA LEU A 271 -28.68 5.81 -25.88
C LEU A 271 -27.89 6.44 -24.72
N SER A 272 -26.88 5.73 -24.17
CA SER A 272 -26.04 6.24 -23.09
C SER A 272 -24.98 7.24 -23.60
N THR A 273 -24.48 7.08 -24.82
CA THR A 273 -23.53 7.99 -25.48
C THR A 273 -24.14 9.34 -25.80
N PHE A 274 -25.30 9.36 -26.43
CA PHE A 274 -25.99 10.64 -26.75
C PHE A 274 -26.37 11.43 -25.50
N SER A 275 -27.00 10.79 -24.55
CA SER A 275 -27.36 11.41 -23.27
C SER A 275 -26.11 11.90 -22.50
N GLY A 276 -25.00 11.15 -22.56
CA GLY A 276 -23.72 11.55 -21.99
C GLY A 276 -23.12 12.78 -22.68
N HIS A 277 -23.20 12.88 -24.00
CA HIS A 277 -22.77 14.07 -24.76
C HIS A 277 -23.61 15.29 -24.37
N ILE A 278 -24.94 15.18 -24.38
CA ILE A 278 -25.85 16.29 -24.01
C ILE A 278 -25.58 16.75 -22.57
N TYR A 279 -25.35 15.82 -21.63
CA TYR A 279 -25.04 16.18 -20.26
C TYR A 279 -23.70 16.93 -20.16
N ARG A 280 -22.66 16.48 -20.87
CA ARG A 280 -21.37 17.18 -20.93
C ARG A 280 -21.48 18.57 -21.54
N ILE A 281 -22.20 18.70 -22.66
CA ILE A 281 -22.44 19.98 -23.29
C ILE A 281 -23.19 20.94 -22.36
N LYS A 282 -24.21 20.44 -21.64
CA LYS A 282 -24.91 21.23 -20.61
C LYS A 282 -23.95 21.77 -19.58
N ASN A 283 -23.11 20.92 -18.99
CA ASN A 283 -22.13 21.33 -17.99
C ASN A 283 -21.10 22.35 -18.51
N ILE A 284 -20.73 22.25 -19.81
CA ILE A 284 -19.84 23.20 -20.45
C ILE A 284 -20.52 24.58 -20.59
N LEU A 285 -21.82 24.62 -20.88
CA LEU A 285 -22.56 25.84 -21.04
C LEU A 285 -22.92 26.54 -19.74
N GLU A 286 -22.97 25.78 -18.63
CA GLU A 286 -23.26 26.28 -17.28
C GLU A 286 -22.00 26.76 -16.53
N ALA A 287 -20.78 26.48 -17.03
CA ALA A 287 -19.50 26.81 -16.41
C ALA A 287 -18.88 28.10 -16.93
#